data_b56dea59d1d0a4e37a830008df3e12a5
#
_entry.id   b56dea59d1d0a4e37a830008df3e12a5
#
_cell.length_a   1.000
_cell.length_b   1.000
_cell.length_c   1.000
_cell.angle_alpha   90.00
_cell.angle_beta   90.00
_cell.angle_gamma   90.00
#
_symmetry.space_group_name_H-M   'P 1'
#
loop_
_entity.id
_entity.type
_entity.pdbx_description
1 polymer ?
#
loop_
_entity_poly.entity_id
_entity_poly.type
_entity_poly.pdbx_seq_one_letter_code
_entity_poly.pdbx_strand_id
1 'polypeptide(L)'
;SLLAGFGHAPTSRDKLSIVTTTPILADLTRQVAGDRATVTSMVPSGADPHTYEPSLRDVRTVVYSRVALSNYLMLEPHSVIKTIDSSLPTGSINVSLAEEAQKYGAQVIPLVENANLDTVWLGLRVIGKGARRGSDRSSSVHLQLTSVEGPGDLTAYITGTFGRPQIYYSTADGVDERDDVELPTDAHTHMSWAFSKPGVYKAVFAATLSTPQGNASFGAQTLTIAVGADPRTIPELADRTVVDQGHADLSADIDEGTMTILSDPTGGGVRTQKRLDPDKTVVWVPPKALTEIPPSPA
;
A
#
# COMPACT_ATOMS: atom_id res chain seq x y z
N SER A 1 21.00 68.27 -18.22
CA SER A 1 20.55 67.31 -17.21
C SER A 1 20.02 66.06 -17.86
N LEU A 2 20.83 65.00 -17.89
CA LEU A 2 20.39 63.69 -18.28
C LEU A 2 19.93 62.93 -17.01
N LEU A 3 18.65 62.67 -16.91
CA LEU A 3 18.10 61.70 -15.96
C LEU A 3 18.14 60.32 -16.61
N ALA A 4 19.09 59.52 -16.17
CA ALA A 4 19.14 58.12 -16.49
C ALA A 4 18.05 57.39 -15.74
N GLY A 5 17.03 56.91 -16.45
CA GLY A 5 16.02 56.03 -15.92
C GLY A 5 16.66 54.66 -15.57
N PHE A 6 16.76 54.34 -14.29
CA PHE A 6 17.04 52.99 -13.85
C PHE A 6 15.82 52.15 -14.14
N GLY A 7 15.85 51.45 -15.26
CA GLY A 7 14.94 50.36 -15.52
C GLY A 7 15.16 49.28 -14.49
N HIS A 8 14.18 49.04 -13.62
CA HIS A 8 14.15 47.87 -12.80
C HIS A 8 14.10 46.66 -13.75
N ALA A 9 15.18 45.88 -13.74
CA ALA A 9 15.11 44.53 -14.30
C ALA A 9 13.94 43.80 -13.62
N PRO A 10 13.13 43.02 -14.34
CA PRO A 10 12.07 42.26 -13.72
C PRO A 10 12.76 41.30 -12.74
N THR A 11 12.50 41.46 -11.46
CA THR A 11 12.85 40.52 -10.43
C THR A 11 12.25 39.19 -10.86
N SER A 12 13.11 38.22 -11.13
CA SER A 12 12.66 36.84 -11.31
C SER A 12 11.76 36.51 -10.11
N ARG A 13 10.47 36.25 -10.34
CA ARG A 13 9.59 35.76 -9.29
C ARG A 13 10.29 34.51 -8.76
N ASP A 14 10.72 34.56 -7.50
CA ASP A 14 11.35 33.42 -6.86
C ASP A 14 10.36 32.26 -6.99
N LYS A 15 10.76 31.22 -7.73
CA LYS A 15 9.94 30.02 -7.90
C LYS A 15 9.70 29.42 -6.54
N LEU A 16 8.49 28.95 -6.30
CA LEU A 16 8.16 28.25 -5.07
C LEU A 16 9.09 27.03 -4.89
N SER A 17 9.79 26.96 -3.78
CA SER A 17 10.64 25.79 -3.48
C SER A 17 9.80 24.70 -2.80
N ILE A 18 9.77 23.53 -3.41
CA ILE A 18 9.04 22.36 -2.94
C ILE A 18 10.03 21.23 -2.75
N VAL A 19 10.00 20.59 -1.58
CA VAL A 19 10.70 19.34 -1.31
C VAL A 19 9.70 18.19 -1.28
N THR A 20 10.07 17.07 -1.88
CA THR A 20 9.29 15.83 -1.82
C THR A 20 10.17 14.72 -1.26
N THR A 21 9.57 13.73 -0.64
CA THR A 21 10.35 12.58 -0.12
C THR A 21 10.80 11.67 -1.25
N THR A 22 9.96 11.43 -2.26
CA THR A 22 10.24 10.46 -3.31
C THR A 22 10.26 11.09 -4.71
N PRO A 23 10.96 10.46 -5.68
CA PRO A 23 11.01 10.93 -7.07
C PRO A 23 9.65 11.01 -7.75
N ILE A 24 8.69 10.17 -7.32
CA ILE A 24 7.35 10.15 -7.90
C ILE A 24 6.57 11.35 -7.45
N LEU A 25 6.59 11.64 -6.15
CA LEU A 25 5.98 12.86 -5.66
C LEU A 25 6.61 14.08 -6.34
N ALA A 26 7.92 14.04 -6.61
CA ALA A 26 8.59 15.09 -7.36
C ALA A 26 8.05 15.20 -8.80
N ASP A 27 7.81 14.10 -9.48
CA ASP A 27 7.30 14.09 -10.85
C ASP A 27 5.86 14.59 -10.90
N LEU A 28 4.98 14.05 -10.07
CA LEU A 28 3.59 14.52 -9.94
C LEU A 28 3.53 16.02 -9.60
N THR A 29 4.35 16.45 -8.66
CA THR A 29 4.43 17.85 -8.24
C THR A 29 4.88 18.74 -9.39
N ARG A 30 5.86 18.32 -10.20
CA ARG A 30 6.31 19.08 -11.39
C ARG A 30 5.22 19.18 -12.43
N GLN A 31 4.44 18.13 -12.65
CA GLN A 31 3.33 18.14 -13.60
C GLN A 31 2.24 19.14 -13.19
N VAL A 32 1.93 19.22 -11.90
CA VAL A 32 0.94 20.17 -11.37
C VAL A 32 1.49 21.60 -11.30
N ALA A 33 2.72 21.77 -10.82
CA ALA A 33 3.30 23.10 -10.57
C ALA A 33 3.81 23.77 -11.85
N GLY A 34 4.22 23.01 -12.86
CA GLY A 34 4.86 23.52 -14.07
C GLY A 34 6.08 24.38 -13.73
N ASP A 35 6.20 25.52 -14.43
CA ASP A 35 7.31 26.46 -14.24
C ASP A 35 7.22 27.34 -12.98
N ARG A 36 6.16 27.19 -12.18
CA ARG A 36 5.91 28.02 -10.99
C ARG A 36 6.70 27.58 -9.76
N ALA A 37 7.23 26.36 -9.76
CA ALA A 37 7.99 25.82 -8.64
C ALA A 37 9.31 25.17 -9.05
N THR A 38 10.23 25.10 -8.09
CA THR A 38 11.41 24.23 -8.13
C THR A 38 11.15 23.07 -7.20
N VAL A 39 11.17 21.84 -7.75
CA VAL A 39 10.84 20.63 -7.00
C VAL A 39 12.06 19.74 -6.86
N THR A 40 12.42 19.42 -5.61
CA THR A 40 13.55 18.57 -5.27
C THR A 40 13.07 17.33 -4.50
N SER A 41 13.50 16.14 -4.93
CA SER A 41 13.28 14.91 -4.18
C SER A 41 14.41 14.69 -3.17
N MET A 42 14.09 14.28 -1.94
CA MET A 42 15.10 13.85 -0.94
C MET A 42 15.70 12.51 -1.35
N VAL A 43 14.86 11.51 -1.56
CA VAL A 43 15.31 10.20 -2.05
C VAL A 43 15.68 10.32 -3.52
N PRO A 44 16.93 9.96 -3.90
CA PRO A 44 17.35 9.97 -5.31
C PRO A 44 16.63 8.91 -6.13
N SER A 45 16.56 9.11 -7.45
CA SER A 45 16.05 8.09 -8.37
C SER A 45 16.87 6.80 -8.25
N GLY A 46 16.18 5.67 -8.10
CA GLY A 46 16.79 4.35 -7.97
C GLY A 46 17.24 3.97 -6.56
N ALA A 47 17.09 4.87 -5.58
CA ALA A 47 17.30 4.51 -4.17
C ALA A 47 15.99 3.98 -3.54
N ASP A 48 16.15 3.08 -2.58
CA ASP A 48 15.04 2.53 -1.80
C ASP A 48 14.57 3.57 -0.76
N PRO A 49 13.33 4.06 -0.86
CA PRO A 49 12.80 5.01 0.10
C PRO A 49 12.67 4.45 1.52
N HIS A 50 12.54 3.12 1.69
CA HIS A 50 12.38 2.49 3.01
C HIS A 50 13.66 2.50 3.86
N THR A 51 14.83 2.59 3.23
CA THR A 51 16.13 2.53 3.90
C THR A 51 16.92 3.82 3.79
N TYR A 52 16.31 4.86 3.23
CA TYR A 52 16.99 6.12 2.97
C TYR A 52 17.23 6.92 4.27
N GLU A 53 18.49 7.31 4.49
CA GLU A 53 18.86 8.20 5.59
C GLU A 53 19.14 9.62 5.09
N PRO A 54 18.47 10.65 5.64
CA PRO A 54 18.64 12.02 5.22
C PRO A 54 20.06 12.53 5.43
N SER A 55 20.61 13.15 4.41
CA SER A 55 21.90 13.84 4.46
C SER A 55 21.75 15.29 4.92
N LEU A 56 22.86 15.95 5.26
CA LEU A 56 22.87 17.40 5.55
C LEU A 56 22.41 18.24 4.35
N ARG A 57 22.55 17.71 3.12
CA ARG A 57 22.03 18.36 1.90
C ARG A 57 20.50 18.34 1.89
N ASP A 58 19.90 17.25 2.34
CA ASP A 58 18.45 17.12 2.42
C ASP A 58 17.88 18.06 3.49
N VAL A 59 18.50 18.10 4.67
CA VAL A 59 18.16 19.08 5.73
C VAL A 59 18.18 20.50 5.16
N ARG A 60 19.24 20.86 4.43
CA ARG A 60 19.34 22.17 3.78
C ARG A 60 18.19 22.40 2.79
N THR A 61 17.85 21.40 1.98
CA THR A 61 16.74 21.49 1.00
C THR A 61 15.43 21.74 1.73
N VAL A 62 15.17 21.03 2.82
CA VAL A 62 13.96 21.22 3.64
C VAL A 62 13.89 22.63 4.23
N VAL A 63 14.99 23.12 4.81
CA VAL A 63 15.07 24.47 5.42
C VAL A 63 14.73 25.59 4.42
N TYR A 64 15.05 25.43 3.13
CA TYR A 64 14.78 26.40 2.09
C TYR A 64 13.45 26.16 1.35
N SER A 65 12.70 25.13 1.73
CA SER A 65 11.43 24.80 1.11
C SER A 65 10.26 25.50 1.78
N ARG A 66 9.23 25.79 1.00
CA ARG A 66 7.95 26.39 1.46
C ARG A 66 6.82 25.35 1.47
N VAL A 67 7.02 24.26 0.78
CA VAL A 67 6.10 23.11 0.74
C VAL A 67 6.93 21.86 0.86
N ALA A 68 6.52 20.94 1.73
CA ALA A 68 7.01 19.59 1.81
C ALA A 68 5.89 18.61 1.51
N LEU A 69 6.16 17.63 0.65
CA LEU A 69 5.24 16.56 0.32
C LEU A 69 5.90 15.22 0.64
N SER A 70 5.26 14.44 1.47
CA SER A 70 5.68 13.09 1.82
C SER A 70 4.58 12.09 1.48
N ASN A 71 4.94 10.84 1.28
CA ASN A 71 3.96 9.76 1.23
C ASN A 71 3.44 9.45 2.63
N TYR A 72 4.35 9.27 3.59
CA TYR A 72 4.07 8.82 4.94
C TYR A 72 3.53 7.38 5.00
N LEU A 73 2.97 6.95 6.13
CA LEU A 73 2.51 5.58 6.36
C LEU A 73 3.59 4.52 6.07
N MET A 74 4.82 4.77 6.58
CA MET A 74 5.96 3.84 6.56
C MET A 74 6.60 3.60 5.19
N LEU A 75 6.26 4.38 4.16
CA LEU A 75 7.05 4.34 2.93
C LEU A 75 8.44 4.92 3.18
N GLU A 76 8.51 6.04 3.89
CA GLU A 76 9.77 6.66 4.31
C GLU A 76 10.10 6.29 5.76
N PRO A 77 11.40 6.11 6.09
CA PRO A 77 11.84 5.92 7.45
C PRO A 77 11.45 7.11 8.34
N HIS A 78 11.30 6.85 9.63
CA HIS A 78 11.01 7.89 10.62
C HIS A 78 12.03 9.05 10.62
N SER A 79 13.29 8.78 10.29
CA SER A 79 14.36 9.78 10.12
C SER A 79 14.05 10.81 9.03
N VAL A 80 13.48 10.40 7.90
CA VAL A 80 13.07 11.28 6.80
C VAL A 80 11.93 12.19 7.23
N ILE A 81 10.88 11.63 7.81
CA ILE A 81 9.73 12.40 8.30
C ILE A 81 10.15 13.38 9.40
N LYS A 82 10.93 12.91 10.39
CA LYS A 82 11.46 13.76 11.45
C LYS A 82 12.31 14.91 10.90
N THR A 83 13.08 14.69 9.85
CA THR A 83 13.87 15.74 9.20
C THR A 83 12.98 16.81 8.61
N ILE A 84 11.88 16.45 7.96
CA ILE A 84 10.91 17.42 7.45
C ILE A 84 10.26 18.18 8.61
N ASP A 85 9.70 17.49 9.59
CA ASP A 85 8.96 18.09 10.69
C ASP A 85 9.79 19.04 11.53
N SER A 86 11.08 18.70 11.73
CA SER A 86 11.99 19.52 12.54
C SER A 86 12.67 20.67 11.80
N SER A 87 12.76 20.60 10.48
CA SER A 87 13.58 21.53 9.68
C SER A 87 12.78 22.42 8.74
N LEU A 88 11.53 22.09 8.47
CA LEU A 88 10.67 22.90 7.59
C LEU A 88 10.34 24.24 8.29
N PRO A 89 10.50 25.40 7.62
CA PRO A 89 10.26 26.70 8.24
C PRO A 89 8.83 26.89 8.73
N THR A 90 8.67 27.58 9.84
CA THR A 90 7.34 27.96 10.36
C THR A 90 6.52 28.67 9.30
N GLY A 91 5.25 28.28 9.13
CA GLY A 91 4.33 28.82 8.13
C GLY A 91 4.50 28.22 6.74
N SER A 92 5.38 27.23 6.56
CA SER A 92 5.42 26.39 5.37
C SER A 92 4.32 25.33 5.41
N ILE A 93 3.99 24.80 4.23
CA ILE A 93 2.97 23.76 4.08
C ILE A 93 3.67 22.39 4.14
N ASN A 94 3.26 21.55 5.08
CA ASN A 94 3.70 20.16 5.18
C ASN A 94 2.50 19.25 4.91
N VAL A 95 2.55 18.45 3.83
CA VAL A 95 1.47 17.58 3.41
C VAL A 95 2.00 16.15 3.32
N SER A 96 1.39 15.29 4.10
CA SER A 96 1.51 13.85 3.97
C SER A 96 0.39 13.36 3.06
N LEU A 97 0.75 12.85 1.87
CA LEU A 97 -0.27 12.45 0.88
C LEU A 97 -1.10 11.28 1.36
N ALA A 98 -0.51 10.34 2.10
CA ALA A 98 -1.25 9.24 2.66
C ALA A 98 -2.21 9.70 3.77
N GLU A 99 -1.80 10.63 4.65
CA GLU A 99 -2.70 11.24 5.64
C GLU A 99 -3.77 12.10 4.98
N GLU A 100 -3.43 12.85 3.93
CA GLU A 100 -4.43 13.61 3.18
C GLU A 100 -5.36 12.67 2.39
N ALA A 101 -4.83 11.62 1.73
CA ALA A 101 -5.65 10.59 1.10
C ALA A 101 -6.57 9.90 2.11
N GLN A 102 -6.13 9.82 3.36
CA GLN A 102 -6.95 9.38 4.47
C GLN A 102 -8.17 10.29 4.69
N LYS A 103 -8.08 11.57 4.52
CA LYS A 103 -9.24 12.50 4.59
C LYS A 103 -10.24 12.25 3.45
N TYR A 104 -9.82 11.51 2.42
CA TYR A 104 -10.61 11.19 1.23
C TYR A 104 -11.16 9.75 1.22
N GLY A 105 -11.08 9.00 2.37
CA GLY A 105 -11.76 7.72 2.59
C GLY A 105 -11.12 6.51 1.95
N ALA A 106 -9.84 6.58 1.56
CA ALA A 106 -9.09 5.37 1.29
C ALA A 106 -8.73 4.69 2.62
N GLN A 107 -9.24 3.49 2.84
CA GLN A 107 -8.84 2.65 3.96
C GLN A 107 -7.74 1.75 3.47
N VAL A 108 -6.57 1.82 4.11
CA VAL A 108 -5.38 1.14 3.63
C VAL A 108 -4.89 0.14 4.67
N ILE A 109 -4.75 -1.11 4.27
CA ILE A 109 -3.87 -2.05 4.96
C ILE A 109 -2.46 -1.72 4.46
N PRO A 110 -1.53 -1.30 5.36
CA PRO A 110 -0.21 -0.88 4.92
C PRO A 110 0.62 -2.05 4.38
N LEU A 111 1.52 -1.75 3.45
CA LEU A 111 2.46 -2.71 2.88
C LEU A 111 3.46 -3.25 3.92
N VAL A 112 3.78 -2.47 4.94
CA VAL A 112 4.77 -2.79 5.98
C VAL A 112 4.08 -2.95 7.32
N GLU A 113 4.46 -3.97 8.06
CA GLU A 113 4.00 -4.18 9.43
C GLU A 113 4.34 -2.95 10.29
N ASN A 114 3.31 -2.31 10.81
CA ASN A 114 3.46 -1.19 11.72
C ASN A 114 2.81 -1.52 13.06
N ALA A 115 3.63 -1.91 14.02
CA ALA A 115 3.19 -2.24 15.37
C ALA A 115 2.41 -1.10 16.08
N ASN A 116 2.59 0.15 15.65
CA ASN A 116 1.89 1.30 16.21
C ASN A 116 0.49 1.49 15.63
N LEU A 117 0.19 0.93 14.46
CA LEU A 117 -1.14 1.03 13.85
C LEU A 117 -2.06 -0.10 14.33
N ASP A 118 -1.51 -1.17 14.96
CA ASP A 118 -2.28 -2.36 15.37
C ASP A 118 -3.27 -2.80 14.28
N THR A 119 -2.84 -2.84 13.04
CA THR A 119 -3.61 -3.31 11.91
C THR A 119 -3.01 -4.60 11.39
N VAL A 120 -3.83 -5.44 10.77
CA VAL A 120 -3.33 -6.63 10.11
C VAL A 120 -2.40 -6.25 8.95
N TRP A 121 -1.29 -6.95 8.83
CA TRP A 121 -0.41 -6.90 7.67
C TRP A 121 -0.76 -8.07 6.76
N LEU A 122 -1.59 -7.78 5.74
CA LEU A 122 -2.21 -8.79 4.88
C LEU A 122 -1.38 -9.04 3.62
N GLY A 123 -1.05 -10.29 3.38
CA GLY A 123 -0.30 -10.74 2.22
C GLY A 123 -0.95 -11.90 1.48
N LEU A 124 -0.22 -12.38 0.48
CA LEU A 124 -0.49 -13.60 -0.28
C LEU A 124 0.68 -14.56 -0.14
N ARG A 125 0.40 -15.86 -0.05
CA ARG A 125 1.42 -16.88 0.16
C ARG A 125 1.14 -18.14 -0.65
N VAL A 126 2.22 -18.78 -1.09
CA VAL A 126 2.22 -20.17 -1.56
C VAL A 126 2.92 -21.01 -0.50
N ILE A 127 2.24 -22.01 0.02
CA ILE A 127 2.78 -22.97 0.99
C ILE A 127 3.13 -24.26 0.26
N GLY A 128 4.35 -24.74 0.49
CA GLY A 128 4.82 -26.01 -0.04
C GLY A 128 5.53 -25.91 -1.38
N LYS A 129 6.09 -27.03 -1.79
CA LYS A 129 6.89 -27.14 -3.02
C LYS A 129 6.15 -27.81 -4.17
N GLY A 130 4.99 -28.41 -3.92
CA GLY A 130 4.19 -29.08 -4.95
C GLY A 130 4.85 -30.27 -5.62
N ALA A 131 5.84 -30.90 -4.98
CA ALA A 131 6.61 -32.00 -5.58
C ALA A 131 5.73 -33.17 -6.06
N ARG A 132 4.67 -33.47 -5.32
CA ARG A 132 3.70 -34.53 -5.69
C ARG A 132 2.81 -34.16 -6.89
N ARG A 133 2.83 -32.88 -7.28
CA ARG A 133 2.04 -32.31 -8.40
C ARG A 133 2.92 -31.99 -9.61
N GLY A 134 4.18 -32.45 -9.61
CA GLY A 134 5.11 -32.22 -10.71
C GLY A 134 5.67 -30.80 -10.78
N SER A 135 5.60 -30.07 -9.68
CA SER A 135 6.19 -28.75 -9.59
C SER A 135 7.71 -28.79 -9.65
N ASP A 136 8.29 -27.83 -10.35
CA ASP A 136 9.73 -27.56 -10.47
C ASP A 136 10.03 -26.06 -10.31
N ARG A 137 11.28 -25.64 -10.64
CA ARG A 137 11.70 -24.23 -10.53
C ARG A 137 11.01 -23.26 -11.47
N SER A 138 10.36 -23.77 -12.52
CA SER A 138 9.59 -22.96 -13.47
C SER A 138 8.11 -22.89 -13.13
N SER A 139 7.70 -23.59 -12.07
CA SER A 139 6.31 -23.65 -11.64
C SER A 139 5.94 -22.44 -10.80
N SER A 140 4.72 -21.95 -11.00
CA SER A 140 4.16 -20.82 -10.29
C SER A 140 2.71 -21.08 -9.86
N VAL A 141 2.23 -20.29 -8.92
CA VAL A 141 0.84 -20.29 -8.48
C VAL A 141 0.23 -18.95 -8.82
N HIS A 142 -0.87 -18.99 -9.54
CA HIS A 142 -1.73 -17.86 -9.83
C HIS A 142 -2.77 -17.73 -8.73
N LEU A 143 -2.83 -16.56 -8.10
CA LEU A 143 -3.84 -16.17 -7.14
C LEU A 143 -4.70 -15.09 -7.79
N GLN A 144 -5.79 -15.50 -8.42
CA GLN A 144 -6.66 -14.62 -9.20
C GLN A 144 -7.84 -14.16 -8.37
N LEU A 145 -8.08 -12.85 -8.33
CA LEU A 145 -9.34 -12.29 -7.85
C LEU A 145 -10.42 -12.53 -8.92
N THR A 146 -11.51 -13.20 -8.54
CA THR A 146 -12.56 -13.59 -9.49
C THR A 146 -13.85 -12.80 -9.30
N SER A 147 -14.11 -12.31 -8.09
CA SER A 147 -15.23 -11.41 -7.80
C SER A 147 -15.04 -10.69 -6.47
N VAL A 148 -15.70 -9.55 -6.33
CA VAL A 148 -15.82 -8.83 -5.06
C VAL A 148 -17.25 -8.38 -4.87
N GLU A 149 -17.84 -8.69 -3.72
CA GLU A 149 -19.06 -8.08 -3.22
C GLU A 149 -18.68 -7.12 -2.09
N GLY A 150 -19.15 -5.87 -2.18
CA GLY A 150 -18.86 -4.86 -1.15
C GLY A 150 -19.51 -3.52 -1.43
N PRO A 151 -19.47 -2.59 -0.48
CA PRO A 151 -20.11 -1.27 -0.62
C PRO A 151 -19.35 -0.33 -1.56
N GLY A 152 -18.10 -0.62 -1.90
CA GLY A 152 -17.24 0.21 -2.73
C GLY A 152 -16.17 -0.61 -3.44
N ASP A 153 -15.14 0.08 -3.95
CA ASP A 153 -14.04 -0.55 -4.65
C ASP A 153 -12.98 -1.09 -3.69
N LEU A 154 -12.32 -2.17 -4.13
CA LEU A 154 -11.14 -2.74 -3.54
C LEU A 154 -9.99 -2.60 -4.52
N THR A 155 -8.83 -2.14 -4.03
CA THR A 155 -7.59 -2.09 -4.81
C THR A 155 -6.45 -2.64 -3.97
N ALA A 156 -5.65 -3.55 -4.54
CA ALA A 156 -4.42 -4.04 -3.92
C ALA A 156 -3.22 -3.71 -4.81
N TYR A 157 -2.19 -3.13 -4.23
CA TYR A 157 -1.05 -2.61 -4.99
C TYR A 157 0.25 -2.63 -4.18
N ILE A 158 1.36 -2.62 -4.88
CA ILE A 158 2.67 -2.27 -4.31
C ILE A 158 3.19 -1.00 -4.95
N THR A 159 4.03 -0.28 -4.22
CA THR A 159 4.76 0.85 -4.80
C THR A 159 6.10 0.32 -5.28
N GLY A 160 6.28 0.26 -6.59
CA GLY A 160 7.52 -0.22 -7.22
C GLY A 160 8.70 0.74 -6.99
N THR A 161 9.91 0.29 -7.34
CA THR A 161 11.20 0.99 -7.12
C THR A 161 11.25 2.42 -7.68
N PHE A 162 10.43 2.72 -8.68
CA PHE A 162 10.28 4.06 -9.25
C PHE A 162 8.99 4.75 -8.76
N GLY A 163 8.33 4.18 -7.67
CA GLY A 163 7.14 4.61 -7.02
C GLY A 163 5.90 4.71 -7.92
N ARG A 164 5.90 4.09 -9.05
CA ARG A 164 4.67 3.83 -9.78
C ARG A 164 3.93 2.73 -9.03
N PRO A 165 2.66 2.90 -8.68
CA PRO A 165 1.89 1.82 -8.11
C PRO A 165 1.80 0.71 -9.16
N GLN A 166 2.19 -0.49 -8.77
CA GLN A 166 1.86 -1.70 -9.50
C GLN A 166 0.59 -2.26 -8.88
N ILE A 167 -0.50 -2.15 -9.61
CA ILE A 167 -1.80 -2.66 -9.19
C ILE A 167 -1.84 -4.15 -9.49
N TYR A 168 -2.22 -4.93 -8.49
CA TYR A 168 -2.41 -6.37 -8.62
C TYR A 168 -3.89 -6.74 -8.73
N TYR A 169 -4.74 -6.04 -7.97
CA TYR A 169 -6.17 -6.23 -7.99
C TYR A 169 -6.86 -4.87 -7.99
N SER A 170 -7.89 -4.70 -8.81
CA SER A 170 -8.71 -3.50 -8.81
C SER A 170 -10.15 -3.83 -9.23
N THR A 171 -11.12 -3.35 -8.47
CA THR A 171 -12.52 -3.45 -8.87
C THR A 171 -13.03 -2.20 -9.56
N ALA A 172 -12.23 -1.12 -9.57
CA ALA A 172 -12.64 0.17 -10.14
C ALA A 172 -12.82 0.15 -11.67
N ASP A 173 -12.10 -0.72 -12.35
CA ASP A 173 -12.20 -0.97 -13.80
C ASP A 173 -12.90 -2.31 -14.13
N GLY A 174 -13.47 -2.97 -13.12
CA GLY A 174 -14.05 -4.31 -13.19
C GLY A 174 -13.03 -5.41 -12.88
N VAL A 175 -13.52 -6.57 -12.45
CA VAL A 175 -12.66 -7.74 -12.17
C VAL A 175 -12.47 -8.55 -13.45
N ASP A 176 -11.24 -8.76 -13.87
CA ASP A 176 -10.89 -9.49 -15.07
C ASP A 176 -9.62 -10.36 -14.93
N GLU A 177 -9.07 -10.86 -16.03
CA GLU A 177 -7.88 -11.73 -16.04
C GLU A 177 -6.61 -11.02 -15.57
N ARG A 178 -6.58 -9.69 -15.49
CA ARG A 178 -5.44 -8.90 -15.03
C ARG A 178 -5.34 -8.86 -13.50
N ASP A 179 -6.45 -9.18 -12.81
CA ASP A 179 -6.49 -9.24 -11.35
C ASP A 179 -5.88 -10.56 -10.85
N ASP A 180 -4.60 -10.74 -11.12
CA ASP A 180 -3.85 -11.95 -10.84
C ASP A 180 -2.47 -11.66 -10.25
N VAL A 181 -2.08 -12.45 -9.26
CA VAL A 181 -0.74 -12.43 -8.68
C VAL A 181 -0.10 -13.79 -8.90
N GLU A 182 0.99 -13.79 -9.66
CA GLU A 182 1.81 -14.96 -9.88
C GLU A 182 2.94 -15.03 -8.84
N LEU A 183 2.99 -16.12 -8.07
CA LEU A 183 4.03 -16.37 -7.08
C LEU A 183 4.75 -17.69 -7.36
N PRO A 184 6.08 -17.73 -7.21
CA PRO A 184 6.82 -19.00 -7.15
C PRO A 184 6.32 -19.88 -6.01
N THR A 185 6.63 -21.17 -6.07
CA THR A 185 6.39 -22.10 -4.97
C THR A 185 7.16 -21.64 -3.71
N ASP A 186 6.56 -21.84 -2.54
CA ASP A 186 7.14 -21.50 -1.22
C ASP A 186 7.48 -20.00 -1.07
N ALA A 187 6.80 -19.13 -1.79
CA ALA A 187 6.98 -17.69 -1.76
C ALA A 187 5.80 -16.96 -1.10
N HIS A 188 6.03 -15.73 -0.66
CA HIS A 188 4.98 -14.84 -0.19
C HIS A 188 5.27 -13.39 -0.60
N THR A 189 4.23 -12.58 -0.65
CA THR A 189 4.32 -11.15 -0.90
C THR A 189 3.27 -10.40 -0.08
N HIS A 190 3.61 -9.18 0.28
CA HIS A 190 2.68 -8.25 0.90
C HIS A 190 2.36 -7.10 -0.03
N MET A 191 1.20 -6.51 0.16
CA MET A 191 0.73 -5.39 -0.64
C MET A 191 -0.14 -4.47 0.21
N SER A 192 -0.31 -3.24 -0.24
CA SER A 192 -1.27 -2.32 0.33
C SER A 192 -2.66 -2.64 -0.21
N TRP A 193 -3.65 -2.66 0.68
CA TRP A 193 -5.06 -2.87 0.33
C TRP A 193 -5.83 -1.60 0.63
N ALA A 194 -6.53 -1.08 -0.36
CA ALA A 194 -7.34 0.13 -0.25
C ALA A 194 -8.81 -0.18 -0.52
N PHE A 195 -9.69 0.42 0.26
CA PHE A 195 -11.14 0.26 0.16
C PHE A 195 -11.77 1.64 0.06
N SER A 196 -12.62 1.85 -0.95
CA SER A 196 -13.22 3.18 -1.18
C SER A 196 -14.37 3.51 -0.24
N LYS A 197 -14.94 2.53 0.47
CA LYS A 197 -16.02 2.72 1.45
C LYS A 197 -15.91 1.76 2.63
N PRO A 198 -16.37 2.13 3.83
CA PRO A 198 -16.53 1.20 4.94
C PRO A 198 -17.63 0.18 4.66
N GLY A 199 -17.49 -1.00 5.28
CA GLY A 199 -18.47 -2.08 5.23
C GLY A 199 -17.82 -3.45 5.07
N VAL A 200 -18.60 -4.44 4.70
CA VAL A 200 -18.13 -5.82 4.53
C VAL A 200 -17.84 -6.08 3.05
N TYR A 201 -16.64 -6.56 2.79
CA TYR A 201 -16.19 -7.02 1.48
C TYR A 201 -16.04 -8.53 1.51
N LYS A 202 -16.49 -9.19 0.44
CA LYS A 202 -16.27 -10.61 0.17
C LYS A 202 -15.53 -10.73 -1.14
N ALA A 203 -14.23 -10.92 -1.05
CA ALA A 203 -13.34 -11.07 -2.21
C ALA A 203 -13.09 -12.55 -2.46
N VAL A 204 -13.44 -13.04 -3.65
CA VAL A 204 -13.27 -14.44 -4.03
C VAL A 204 -11.99 -14.60 -4.82
N PHE A 205 -11.10 -15.45 -4.32
CA PHE A 205 -9.82 -15.76 -4.94
C PHE A 205 -9.81 -17.22 -5.40
N ALA A 206 -9.34 -17.44 -6.62
CA ALA A 206 -9.03 -18.77 -7.14
C ALA A 206 -7.52 -18.99 -7.14
N ALA A 207 -7.08 -20.20 -6.79
CA ALA A 207 -5.68 -20.58 -6.83
C ALA A 207 -5.45 -21.69 -7.87
N THR A 208 -4.44 -21.50 -8.71
CA THR A 208 -4.05 -22.46 -9.76
C THR A 208 -2.53 -22.60 -9.78
N LEU A 209 -2.04 -23.84 -9.59
CA LEU A 209 -0.64 -24.19 -9.80
C LEU A 209 -0.42 -24.47 -11.29
N SER A 210 0.54 -23.78 -11.90
CA SER A 210 1.03 -24.02 -13.26
C SER A 210 2.35 -24.77 -13.19
N THR A 211 2.42 -25.90 -13.90
CA THR A 211 3.61 -26.76 -13.99
C THR A 211 3.88 -27.16 -15.43
N PRO A 212 5.08 -27.65 -15.77
CA PRO A 212 5.38 -28.18 -17.10
C PRO A 212 4.49 -29.36 -17.52
N GLN A 213 3.85 -30.03 -16.55
CA GLN A 213 2.95 -31.17 -16.82
C GLN A 213 1.48 -30.75 -16.91
N GLY A 214 1.15 -29.49 -16.66
CA GLY A 214 -0.20 -28.94 -16.72
C GLY A 214 -0.60 -28.17 -15.47
N ASN A 215 -1.82 -27.69 -15.45
CA ASN A 215 -2.34 -26.86 -14.38
C ASN A 215 -3.18 -27.69 -13.40
N ALA A 216 -3.08 -27.34 -12.11
CA ALA A 216 -3.90 -27.91 -11.03
C ALA A 216 -4.62 -26.77 -10.30
N SER A 217 -5.97 -26.77 -10.36
CA SER A 217 -6.79 -25.82 -9.62
C SER A 217 -7.05 -26.30 -8.19
N PHE A 218 -7.03 -25.37 -7.23
CA PHE A 218 -7.37 -25.59 -5.82
C PHE A 218 -8.75 -25.02 -5.45
N GLY A 219 -9.55 -24.65 -6.48
CA GLY A 219 -10.86 -24.04 -6.29
C GLY A 219 -10.77 -22.56 -5.97
N ALA A 220 -11.88 -22.04 -5.49
CA ALA A 220 -12.00 -20.64 -5.09
C ALA A 220 -12.35 -20.55 -3.61
N GLN A 221 -11.87 -19.50 -2.96
CA GLN A 221 -12.09 -19.23 -1.53
C GLN A 221 -12.44 -17.77 -1.31
N THR A 222 -13.39 -17.52 -0.40
CA THR A 222 -13.80 -16.17 -0.05
C THR A 222 -12.96 -15.62 1.09
N LEU A 223 -12.29 -14.51 0.86
CA LEU A 223 -11.69 -13.68 1.90
C LEU A 223 -12.73 -12.63 2.33
N THR A 224 -13.20 -12.72 3.56
CA THR A 224 -14.13 -11.75 4.14
C THR A 224 -13.35 -10.67 4.88
N ILE A 225 -13.59 -9.40 4.54
CA ILE A 225 -12.92 -8.25 5.13
C ILE A 225 -13.98 -7.29 5.67
N ALA A 226 -13.93 -7.00 6.97
CA ALA A 226 -14.77 -5.98 7.59
C ALA A 226 -13.97 -4.69 7.72
N VAL A 227 -14.46 -3.64 7.12
CA VAL A 227 -13.76 -2.37 7.00
C VAL A 227 -14.52 -1.32 7.80
N GLY A 228 -13.91 -0.78 8.85
CA GLY A 228 -14.48 0.24 9.72
C GLY A 228 -15.33 -0.30 10.86
N ALA A 229 -16.36 -1.07 10.59
CA ALA A 229 -17.22 -1.64 11.61
C ALA A 229 -16.57 -2.86 12.29
N ASP A 230 -16.74 -2.98 13.60
CA ASP A 230 -16.29 -4.17 14.33
C ASP A 230 -17.12 -5.40 13.88
N PRO A 231 -16.47 -6.43 13.30
CA PRO A 231 -17.18 -7.62 12.83
C PRO A 231 -17.93 -8.36 13.92
N ARG A 232 -17.53 -8.22 15.19
CA ARG A 232 -18.21 -8.82 16.35
C ARG A 232 -19.62 -8.23 16.59
N THR A 233 -19.87 -7.05 16.02
CA THR A 233 -21.18 -6.37 16.08
C THR A 233 -22.08 -6.65 14.89
N ILE A 234 -21.55 -7.35 13.88
CA ILE A 234 -22.27 -7.72 12.64
C ILE A 234 -22.78 -9.15 12.81
N PRO A 235 -24.10 -9.39 12.85
CA PRO A 235 -24.67 -10.72 13.15
C PRO A 235 -24.09 -11.86 12.32
N GLU A 236 -23.87 -11.64 11.03
CA GLU A 236 -23.36 -12.66 10.10
C GLU A 236 -21.86 -12.97 10.29
N LEU A 237 -21.15 -12.15 11.04
CA LEU A 237 -19.72 -12.25 11.28
C LEU A 237 -19.35 -12.50 12.75
N ALA A 238 -20.31 -12.37 13.67
CA ALA A 238 -20.07 -12.37 15.11
C ALA A 238 -19.38 -13.64 15.64
N ASP A 239 -19.64 -14.78 15.00
CA ASP A 239 -19.06 -16.08 15.37
C ASP A 239 -17.75 -16.40 14.62
N ARG A 240 -17.27 -15.50 13.77
CA ARG A 240 -16.02 -15.72 13.00
C ARG A 240 -14.80 -15.39 13.84
N THR A 241 -13.70 -16.07 13.54
CA THR A 241 -12.39 -15.68 14.06
C THR A 241 -11.97 -14.35 13.44
N VAL A 242 -11.71 -13.34 14.29
CA VAL A 242 -11.29 -12.01 13.85
C VAL A 242 -9.77 -11.95 13.77
N VAL A 243 -9.25 -11.54 12.62
CA VAL A 243 -7.83 -11.23 12.38
C VAL A 243 -7.73 -9.72 12.22
N ASP A 244 -7.24 -9.02 13.24
CA ASP A 244 -7.22 -7.56 13.34
C ASP A 244 -5.81 -6.97 13.54
N GLN A 245 -4.80 -7.80 13.73
CA GLN A 245 -3.43 -7.37 13.98
C GLN A 245 -2.41 -8.44 13.56
N GLY A 246 -1.15 -8.05 13.51
CA GLY A 246 -0.04 -8.90 13.16
C GLY A 246 -0.04 -9.30 11.69
N HIS A 247 0.69 -10.36 11.40
CA HIS A 247 0.88 -10.86 10.05
C HIS A 247 -0.21 -11.85 9.66
N ALA A 248 -0.76 -11.72 8.47
CA ALA A 248 -1.70 -12.67 7.89
C ALA A 248 -1.52 -12.80 6.38
N ASP A 249 -1.59 -14.02 5.86
CA ASP A 249 -1.54 -14.30 4.43
C ASP A 249 -2.76 -15.12 3.99
N LEU A 250 -3.42 -14.71 2.93
CA LEU A 250 -4.25 -15.63 2.16
C LEU A 250 -3.30 -16.58 1.42
N SER A 251 -3.40 -17.86 1.73
CA SER A 251 -2.38 -18.84 1.36
C SER A 251 -2.97 -19.95 0.50
N ALA A 252 -2.29 -20.27 -0.61
CA ALA A 252 -2.53 -21.47 -1.38
C ALA A 252 -1.54 -22.56 -0.90
N ASP A 253 -2.04 -23.62 -0.26
CA ASP A 253 -1.25 -24.78 0.11
C ASP A 253 -1.25 -25.77 -1.05
N ILE A 254 -0.16 -25.79 -1.81
CA ILE A 254 -0.05 -26.61 -3.02
C ILE A 254 0.26 -28.07 -2.73
N ASP A 255 0.74 -28.40 -1.54
CA ASP A 255 0.94 -29.79 -1.13
C ASP A 255 -0.39 -30.41 -0.70
N GLU A 256 -1.21 -29.71 0.09
CA GLU A 256 -2.54 -30.13 0.52
C GLU A 256 -3.62 -29.90 -0.56
N GLY A 257 -3.45 -28.94 -1.45
CA GLY A 257 -4.42 -28.57 -2.49
C GLY A 257 -5.61 -27.77 -1.96
N THR A 258 -5.35 -26.89 -0.98
CA THR A 258 -6.37 -26.08 -0.30
C THR A 258 -5.93 -24.63 -0.17
N MET A 259 -6.88 -23.75 0.11
CA MET A 259 -6.60 -22.37 0.50
C MET A 259 -6.89 -22.18 1.99
N THR A 260 -6.07 -21.40 2.66
CA THR A 260 -6.16 -21.12 4.10
C THR A 260 -5.71 -19.69 4.39
N ILE A 261 -6.06 -19.16 5.55
CA ILE A 261 -5.42 -17.95 6.07
C ILE A 261 -4.35 -18.38 7.06
N LEU A 262 -3.10 -18.02 6.78
CA LEU A 262 -1.99 -18.23 7.71
C LEU A 262 -1.80 -16.96 8.53
N SER A 263 -2.10 -17.02 9.83
CA SER A 263 -2.06 -15.85 10.71
C SER A 263 -0.97 -15.99 11.78
N ASP A 264 -0.21 -14.92 11.99
CA ASP A 264 0.77 -14.79 13.08
C ASP A 264 0.51 -13.46 13.83
N PRO A 265 -0.38 -13.46 14.83
CA PRO A 265 -0.79 -12.25 15.51
C PRO A 265 0.31 -11.61 16.38
N THR A 266 1.39 -12.34 16.65
CA THR A 266 2.47 -11.88 17.54
C THR A 266 3.79 -11.60 16.84
N GLY A 267 3.88 -11.85 15.53
CA GLY A 267 5.15 -11.76 14.79
C GLY A 267 6.23 -12.77 15.25
N GLY A 268 5.84 -13.78 16.05
CA GLY A 268 6.76 -14.79 16.62
C GLY A 268 7.23 -15.85 15.63
N GLY A 269 6.86 -15.72 14.35
CA GLY A 269 7.23 -16.64 13.29
C GLY A 269 6.53 -18.00 13.36
N VAL A 270 7.16 -19.04 12.81
CA VAL A 270 6.54 -20.37 12.60
C VAL A 270 5.89 -20.98 13.87
N ARG A 271 6.37 -20.60 15.06
CA ARG A 271 5.85 -21.16 16.32
C ARG A 271 4.50 -20.61 16.72
N THR A 272 4.13 -19.43 16.23
CA THR A 272 2.88 -18.72 16.56
C THR A 272 1.89 -18.71 15.42
N GLN A 273 2.29 -19.19 14.25
CA GLN A 273 1.44 -19.27 13.08
C GLN A 273 0.26 -20.22 13.29
N LYS A 274 -0.91 -19.77 12.91
CA LYS A 274 -2.16 -20.51 12.93
C LYS A 274 -2.73 -20.61 11.53
N ARG A 275 -3.19 -21.79 11.16
CA ARG A 275 -4.00 -22.00 9.95
C ARG A 275 -5.46 -21.79 10.30
N LEU A 276 -6.09 -20.85 9.62
CA LEU A 276 -7.48 -20.50 9.82
C LEU A 276 -8.27 -20.82 8.54
N ASP A 277 -9.47 -21.32 8.76
CA ASP A 277 -10.45 -21.56 7.70
C ASP A 277 -10.99 -20.21 7.21
N PRO A 278 -10.81 -19.84 5.92
CA PRO A 278 -11.29 -18.56 5.40
C PRO A 278 -12.79 -18.35 5.58
N ASP A 279 -13.59 -19.42 5.49
CA ASP A 279 -15.05 -19.34 5.65
C ASP A 279 -15.48 -19.03 7.09
N LYS A 280 -14.59 -19.27 8.07
CA LYS A 280 -14.79 -19.00 9.51
C LYS A 280 -13.98 -17.83 10.01
N THR A 281 -13.35 -17.09 9.13
CA THR A 281 -12.45 -15.99 9.47
C THR A 281 -12.95 -14.69 8.86
N VAL A 282 -12.68 -13.58 9.51
CA VAL A 282 -12.85 -12.24 8.99
C VAL A 282 -11.61 -11.41 9.30
N VAL A 283 -11.07 -10.77 8.28
CA VAL A 283 -10.02 -9.76 8.43
C VAL A 283 -10.69 -8.44 8.80
N TRP A 284 -10.26 -7.83 9.90
CA TRP A 284 -10.83 -6.56 10.35
C TRP A 284 -9.85 -5.42 10.10
N VAL A 285 -10.31 -4.43 9.36
CA VAL A 285 -9.66 -3.13 9.20
C VAL A 285 -10.35 -2.13 10.12
N PRO A 286 -9.76 -1.83 11.30
CA PRO A 286 -10.44 -1.04 12.33
C PRO A 286 -10.58 0.43 11.92
N PRO A 287 -11.51 1.20 12.57
CA PRO A 287 -11.74 2.61 12.27
C PRO A 287 -10.50 3.50 12.32
N LYS A 288 -9.48 3.16 13.11
CA LYS A 288 -8.20 3.88 13.17
C LYS A 288 -7.39 3.80 11.87
N ALA A 289 -7.67 2.80 11.02
CA ALA A 289 -7.13 2.70 9.66
C ALA A 289 -8.02 3.39 8.62
N LEU A 290 -9.15 3.97 9.08
CA LEU A 290 -10.08 4.71 8.26
C LEU A 290 -9.70 6.18 8.19
N THR A 291 -9.82 6.73 7.03
CA THR A 291 -9.71 8.16 6.85
C THR A 291 -10.61 8.65 5.70
N GLU A 292 -11.23 9.83 5.88
CA GLU A 292 -12.20 10.39 4.94
C GLU A 292 -11.54 11.06 3.73
N ILE A 293 -12.08 10.86 2.52
CA ILE A 293 -11.67 11.55 1.27
C ILE A 293 -12.44 12.86 1.17
N PRO A 294 -11.82 14.08 1.15
CA PRO A 294 -12.53 15.31 0.88
C PRO A 294 -13.17 15.28 -0.52
N PRO A 295 -14.35 15.89 -0.71
CA PRO A 295 -14.95 15.98 -2.02
C PRO A 295 -14.00 16.67 -3.00
N SER A 296 -13.84 16.08 -4.20
CA SER A 296 -13.07 16.72 -5.29
C SER A 296 -13.54 18.16 -5.47
N PRO A 297 -12.64 19.13 -5.53
CA PRO A 297 -13.04 20.47 -5.95
C PRO A 297 -13.62 20.37 -7.36
N ALA A 298 -14.83 20.92 -7.52
CA ALA A 298 -15.54 20.97 -8.79
C ALA A 298 -14.78 21.80 -9.85
#